data_8c2d4e89651c4ceea3e75a82e697a8da
#
_entry.id   8c2d4e89651c4ceea3e75a82e697a8da
#
_cell.length_a   1.000
_cell.length_b   1.000
_cell.length_c   1.000
_cell.angle_alpha   90.00
_cell.angle_beta   90.00
_cell.angle_gamma   90.00
#
_symmetry.space_group_name_H-M   'P 1'
#
loop_
_entity.id
_entity.type
_entity.pdbx_description
1 polymer ?
#
loop_
_entity_poly.entity_id
_entity_poly.type
_entity_poly.pdbx_seq_one_letter_code
_entity_poly.pdbx_strand_id
1 'polypeptide(L)'
;GAEVKIQHGFIQAEAKELVGNHIYLDVVSVGATINIMMAASLADGLTTIENAAKEPHIVDVANFLNSMGANIKGAGTDVIRVKGVSKLHGSTYSIIPDQIEAGTFMLAAAATKGDIIVKNVIPKHLEAITAKLVEIGAEVEEFDDAVRVVATKRLGHTQVKTLPYPGFPTDMQPQISTVLAMSTGTSIVTESIFESRFKYVDELSRMGANIKVEGNTAIIDGVKELTGATVSAPDLRAGAALVIAGLAADGFTIVEQIEYIERGYENFEHKMRELGATIEKIDSKDEKAVRKFKLKVKIGR
;
A
#
# COMPACT_ATOMS: atom_id res chain seq x y z
N GLY A 1 -10.79 9.01 30.11
CA GLY A 1 -10.18 8.80 31.44
C GLY A 1 -8.65 8.98 31.42
N ALA A 2 -8.02 9.15 30.24
CA ALA A 2 -6.57 9.33 30.15
C ALA A 2 -6.17 10.80 30.38
N GLU A 3 -5.13 11.01 31.16
CA GLU A 3 -4.39 12.27 31.24
C GLU A 3 -3.29 12.27 30.20
N VAL A 4 -3.23 13.32 29.38
CA VAL A 4 -2.23 13.44 28.30
C VAL A 4 -1.35 14.65 28.56
N LYS A 5 -0.03 14.44 28.52
CA LYS A 5 0.99 15.50 28.67
C LYS A 5 1.94 15.45 27.46
N ILE A 6 2.30 16.61 26.96
CA ILE A 6 3.30 16.74 25.90
C ILE A 6 4.53 17.39 26.55
N GLN A 7 5.64 16.64 26.60
CA GLN A 7 6.89 17.11 27.20
C GLN A 7 8.07 16.70 26.33
N HIS A 8 8.96 17.62 26.02
CA HIS A 8 10.19 17.39 25.25
C HIS A 8 9.99 16.63 23.93
N GLY A 9 8.88 16.88 23.22
CA GLY A 9 8.55 16.19 21.98
C GLY A 9 7.93 14.80 22.15
N PHE A 10 7.70 14.34 23.37
CA PHE A 10 7.02 13.09 23.69
C PHE A 10 5.58 13.32 24.12
N ILE A 11 4.70 12.43 23.71
CA ILE A 11 3.32 12.37 24.24
C ILE A 11 3.31 11.29 25.32
N GLN A 12 3.02 11.69 26.53
CA GLN A 12 2.80 10.79 27.66
C GLN A 12 1.31 10.71 27.92
N ALA A 13 0.75 9.52 27.90
CA ALA A 13 -0.66 9.28 28.23
C ALA A 13 -0.74 8.24 29.35
N GLU A 14 -1.51 8.54 30.40
CA GLU A 14 -1.70 7.68 31.56
C GLU A 14 -3.19 7.63 31.93
N ALA A 15 -3.70 6.44 32.17
CA ALA A 15 -5.07 6.24 32.65
C ALA A 15 -5.07 5.22 33.80
N LYS A 16 -5.76 5.54 34.89
CA LYS A 16 -6.07 4.58 35.95
C LYS A 16 -7.15 3.62 35.51
N GLU A 17 -8.12 4.14 34.78
CA GLU A 17 -9.27 3.41 34.28
C GLU A 17 -9.72 4.05 32.96
N LEU A 18 -10.00 3.24 31.94
CA LEU A 18 -10.57 3.69 30.69
C LEU A 18 -12.09 3.59 30.77
N VAL A 19 -12.77 4.67 30.40
CA VAL A 19 -14.23 4.77 30.41
C VAL A 19 -14.73 5.04 29.00
N GLY A 20 -15.77 4.31 28.58
CA GLY A 20 -16.40 4.47 27.28
C GLY A 20 -16.91 5.92 27.08
N ASN A 21 -16.78 6.39 25.84
CA ASN A 21 -17.15 7.75 25.48
C ASN A 21 -17.65 7.82 24.03
N HIS A 22 -18.29 8.93 23.68
CA HIS A 22 -18.61 9.27 22.31
C HIS A 22 -17.43 10.03 21.71
N ILE A 23 -16.88 9.50 20.62
CA ILE A 23 -15.68 10.03 19.95
C ILE A 23 -16.01 10.31 18.49
N TYR A 24 -15.90 11.57 18.09
CA TYR A 24 -15.97 11.98 16.70
C TYR A 24 -14.56 12.21 16.16
N LEU A 25 -14.22 11.58 15.04
CA LEU A 25 -12.93 11.78 14.37
C LEU A 25 -13.08 12.91 13.34
N ASP A 26 -12.36 14.01 13.53
CA ASP A 26 -12.37 15.14 12.57
C ASP A 26 -11.92 14.73 11.18
N VAL A 27 -11.04 13.72 11.12
CA VAL A 27 -10.53 13.11 9.89
C VAL A 27 -10.65 11.60 9.98
N VAL A 28 -11.11 10.97 8.91
CA VAL A 28 -11.09 9.51 8.80
C VAL A 28 -9.66 9.00 8.95
N SER A 29 -9.40 8.24 10.00
CA SER A 29 -8.06 7.72 10.31
C SER A 29 -8.11 6.24 10.69
N VAL A 30 -7.42 5.42 9.90
CA VAL A 30 -7.27 3.98 10.15
C VAL A 30 -6.60 3.74 11.50
N GLY A 31 -5.46 4.41 11.74
CA GLY A 31 -4.70 4.24 12.97
C GLY A 31 -5.50 4.65 14.21
N ALA A 32 -6.21 5.79 14.17
CA ALA A 32 -7.06 6.23 15.26
C ALA A 32 -8.21 5.24 15.50
N THR A 33 -8.91 4.80 14.45
CA THR A 33 -10.02 3.85 14.54
C THR A 33 -9.59 2.54 15.20
N ILE A 34 -8.48 1.93 14.77
CA ILE A 34 -7.96 0.68 15.33
C ILE A 34 -7.54 0.85 16.79
N ASN A 35 -6.76 1.89 17.11
CA ASN A 35 -6.27 2.09 18.47
C ASN A 35 -7.42 2.36 19.46
N ILE A 36 -8.41 3.18 19.08
CA ILE A 36 -9.60 3.42 19.90
C ILE A 36 -10.39 2.12 20.09
N MET A 37 -10.60 1.35 19.02
CA MET A 37 -11.33 0.09 19.06
C MET A 37 -10.67 -0.94 19.99
N MET A 38 -9.33 -1.05 19.95
CA MET A 38 -8.58 -1.92 20.85
C MET A 38 -8.69 -1.45 22.31
N ALA A 39 -8.49 -0.17 22.59
CA ALA A 39 -8.57 0.39 23.93
C ALA A 39 -9.99 0.29 24.49
N ALA A 40 -11.00 0.60 23.69
CA ALA A 40 -12.41 0.55 24.07
C ALA A 40 -12.91 -0.87 24.36
N SER A 41 -12.27 -1.92 23.83
CA SER A 41 -12.65 -3.31 24.09
C SER A 41 -12.56 -3.69 25.56
N LEU A 42 -11.71 -3.02 26.34
CA LEU A 42 -11.54 -3.25 27.78
C LEU A 42 -11.93 -2.02 28.64
N ALA A 43 -12.46 -0.95 28.04
CA ALA A 43 -12.94 0.22 28.76
C ALA A 43 -14.29 -0.06 29.45
N ASP A 44 -14.56 0.57 30.58
CA ASP A 44 -15.89 0.45 31.21
C ASP A 44 -16.95 1.20 30.41
N GLY A 45 -18.07 0.55 30.14
CA GLY A 45 -19.21 1.12 29.43
C GLY A 45 -19.19 0.97 27.90
N LEU A 46 -19.78 1.95 27.21
CA LEU A 46 -19.95 1.96 25.74
C LEU A 46 -19.09 3.08 25.11
N THR A 47 -18.28 2.72 24.14
CA THR A 47 -17.60 3.68 23.25
C THR A 47 -18.30 3.70 21.90
N THR A 48 -18.61 4.89 21.39
CA THR A 48 -19.08 5.10 20.02
C THR A 48 -18.03 5.91 19.26
N ILE A 49 -17.58 5.38 18.14
CA ILE A 49 -16.61 6.05 17.24
C ILE A 49 -17.40 6.49 16.02
N GLU A 50 -17.47 7.79 15.76
CA GLU A 50 -18.07 8.37 14.57
C GLU A 50 -17.02 8.86 13.57
N ASN A 51 -17.38 8.89 12.30
CA ASN A 51 -16.47 9.14 11.18
C ASN A 51 -15.29 8.14 11.17
N ALA A 52 -15.56 6.90 11.56
CA ALA A 52 -14.60 5.81 11.61
C ALA A 52 -14.11 5.42 10.21
N ALA A 53 -12.89 4.90 10.13
CA ALA A 53 -12.35 4.28 8.92
C ALA A 53 -13.12 2.99 8.58
N LYS A 54 -13.23 2.68 7.27
CA LYS A 54 -14.07 1.58 6.74
C LYS A 54 -13.28 0.51 6.01
N GLU A 55 -11.97 0.64 5.97
CA GLU A 55 -11.06 -0.25 5.27
C GLU A 55 -11.29 -1.72 5.70
N PRO A 56 -11.13 -2.70 4.80
CA PRO A 56 -11.38 -4.11 5.08
C PRO A 56 -10.67 -4.62 6.35
N HIS A 57 -9.45 -4.16 6.60
CA HIS A 57 -8.69 -4.55 7.79
C HIS A 57 -9.26 -3.95 9.10
N ILE A 58 -10.09 -2.91 9.06
CA ILE A 58 -10.86 -2.44 10.23
C ILE A 58 -11.89 -3.50 10.63
N VAL A 59 -12.59 -4.05 9.64
CA VAL A 59 -13.55 -5.15 9.85
C VAL A 59 -12.84 -6.39 10.37
N ASP A 60 -11.68 -6.69 9.81
CA ASP A 60 -10.87 -7.84 10.19
C ASP A 60 -10.39 -7.75 11.65
N VAL A 61 -9.86 -6.60 12.07
CA VAL A 61 -9.49 -6.35 13.47
C VAL A 61 -10.69 -6.47 14.41
N ALA A 62 -11.86 -5.93 14.02
CA ALA A 62 -13.08 -6.06 14.81
C ALA A 62 -13.51 -7.52 14.96
N ASN A 63 -13.46 -8.30 13.88
CA ASN A 63 -13.78 -9.73 13.89
C ASN A 63 -12.78 -10.51 14.75
N PHE A 64 -11.49 -10.20 14.66
CA PHE A 64 -10.48 -10.82 15.51
C PHE A 64 -10.71 -10.51 16.98
N LEU A 65 -10.95 -9.25 17.36
CA LEU A 65 -11.26 -8.88 18.75
C LEU A 65 -12.56 -9.54 19.23
N ASN A 66 -13.60 -9.62 18.39
CA ASN A 66 -14.84 -10.30 18.72
C ASN A 66 -14.62 -11.82 18.93
N SER A 67 -13.73 -12.45 18.16
CA SER A 67 -13.36 -13.86 18.38
C SER A 67 -12.64 -14.08 19.72
N MET A 68 -12.03 -13.02 20.28
CA MET A 68 -11.42 -13.01 21.61
C MET A 68 -12.39 -12.65 22.73
N GLY A 69 -13.68 -12.43 22.41
CA GLY A 69 -14.73 -12.10 23.37
C GLY A 69 -15.07 -10.62 23.50
N ALA A 70 -14.55 -9.75 22.64
CA ALA A 70 -14.96 -8.34 22.56
C ALA A 70 -16.42 -8.22 22.06
N ASN A 71 -17.00 -7.04 22.22
CA ASN A 71 -18.34 -6.72 21.72
C ASN A 71 -18.29 -5.46 20.85
N ILE A 72 -17.93 -5.65 19.59
CA ILE A 72 -17.75 -4.61 18.57
C ILE A 72 -18.79 -4.78 17.48
N LYS A 73 -19.49 -3.69 17.13
CA LYS A 73 -20.53 -3.65 16.09
C LYS A 73 -20.31 -2.43 15.19
N GLY A 74 -20.70 -2.56 13.92
CA GLY A 74 -20.65 -1.46 12.96
C GLY A 74 -19.29 -1.27 12.27
N ALA A 75 -18.30 -2.14 12.48
CA ALA A 75 -17.06 -2.10 11.71
C ALA A 75 -17.35 -2.21 10.21
N GLY A 76 -16.66 -1.40 9.38
CA GLY A 76 -16.94 -1.24 7.96
C GLY A 76 -18.00 -0.17 7.65
N THR A 77 -18.58 0.45 8.65
CA THR A 77 -19.44 1.64 8.53
C THR A 77 -18.75 2.85 9.16
N ASP A 78 -19.37 4.02 9.02
CA ASP A 78 -18.86 5.27 9.63
C ASP A 78 -19.09 5.36 11.14
N VAL A 79 -19.85 4.42 11.73
CA VAL A 79 -20.11 4.39 13.16
C VAL A 79 -19.81 3.02 13.75
N ILE A 80 -18.80 2.96 14.62
CA ILE A 80 -18.43 1.74 15.34
C ILE A 80 -18.81 1.89 16.81
N ARG A 81 -19.46 0.86 17.36
CA ARG A 81 -19.83 0.77 18.77
C ARG A 81 -19.09 -0.36 19.44
N VAL A 82 -18.39 -0.05 20.51
CA VAL A 82 -17.63 -1.01 21.31
C VAL A 82 -18.17 -1.00 22.73
N LYS A 83 -18.77 -2.10 23.16
CA LYS A 83 -19.13 -2.30 24.56
C LYS A 83 -17.97 -3.01 25.25
N GLY A 84 -17.33 -2.35 26.18
CA GLY A 84 -16.20 -2.93 26.89
C GLY A 84 -16.55 -4.19 27.66
N VAL A 85 -15.57 -5.07 27.79
CA VAL A 85 -15.68 -6.35 28.51
C VAL A 85 -14.59 -6.43 29.57
N SER A 86 -14.82 -7.24 30.62
CA SER A 86 -13.88 -7.36 31.72
C SER A 86 -12.58 -8.06 31.36
N LYS A 87 -12.58 -8.89 30.33
CA LYS A 87 -11.40 -9.63 29.83
C LYS A 87 -11.60 -10.13 28.42
N LEU A 88 -10.49 -10.29 27.71
CA LEU A 88 -10.41 -11.02 26.44
C LEU A 88 -9.72 -12.38 26.69
N HIS A 89 -9.90 -13.30 25.76
CA HIS A 89 -9.24 -14.61 25.76
C HIS A 89 -8.48 -14.84 24.46
N GLY A 90 -7.59 -15.83 24.43
CA GLY A 90 -6.89 -16.23 23.21
C GLY A 90 -7.86 -16.82 22.18
N SER A 91 -7.53 -16.64 20.90
CA SER A 91 -8.29 -17.17 19.77
C SER A 91 -7.36 -17.58 18.65
N THR A 92 -7.79 -18.54 17.83
CA THR A 92 -7.17 -18.83 16.53
C THR A 92 -7.95 -18.09 15.45
N TYR A 93 -7.24 -17.31 14.66
CA TYR A 93 -7.86 -16.45 13.66
C TYR A 93 -7.03 -16.42 12.38
N SER A 94 -7.67 -16.46 11.21
CA SER A 94 -7.03 -16.25 9.94
C SER A 94 -7.30 -14.84 9.46
N ILE A 95 -6.24 -14.05 9.31
CA ILE A 95 -6.34 -12.68 8.80
C ILE A 95 -6.72 -12.68 7.32
N ILE A 96 -7.36 -11.62 6.87
CA ILE A 96 -7.68 -11.44 5.45
C ILE A 96 -6.41 -11.20 4.61
N PRO A 97 -6.44 -11.50 3.29
CA PRO A 97 -5.36 -11.18 2.37
C PRO A 97 -5.07 -9.67 2.32
N ASP A 98 -3.79 -9.32 2.16
CA ASP A 98 -3.36 -7.93 2.01
C ASP A 98 -3.69 -7.38 0.61
N GLN A 99 -4.68 -6.48 0.54
CA GLN A 99 -5.08 -5.82 -0.70
C GLN A 99 -3.97 -4.96 -1.32
N ILE A 100 -3.06 -4.43 -0.51
CA ILE A 100 -1.98 -3.57 -1.00
C ILE A 100 -0.86 -4.39 -1.61
N GLU A 101 -0.51 -5.52 -0.99
CA GLU A 101 0.42 -6.46 -1.61
C GLU A 101 -0.16 -7.00 -2.93
N ALA A 102 -1.42 -7.45 -2.94
CA ALA A 102 -2.10 -7.91 -4.15
C ALA A 102 -2.08 -6.86 -5.26
N GLY A 103 -2.51 -5.63 -4.96
CA GLY A 103 -2.50 -4.51 -5.90
C GLY A 103 -1.10 -4.16 -6.40
N THR A 104 -0.08 -4.32 -5.58
CA THR A 104 1.33 -4.10 -5.98
C THR A 104 1.76 -5.10 -7.07
N PHE A 105 1.41 -6.37 -6.94
CA PHE A 105 1.67 -7.38 -7.99
C PHE A 105 0.83 -7.12 -9.24
N MET A 106 -0.43 -6.71 -9.10
CA MET A 106 -1.27 -6.31 -10.25
C MET A 106 -0.63 -5.17 -11.04
N LEU A 107 -0.14 -4.13 -10.34
CA LEU A 107 0.55 -3.00 -10.99
C LEU A 107 1.94 -3.36 -11.52
N ALA A 108 2.63 -4.34 -10.93
CA ALA A 108 3.87 -4.87 -11.48
C ALA A 108 3.63 -5.55 -12.84
N ALA A 109 2.56 -6.36 -12.98
CA ALA A 109 2.17 -6.94 -14.26
C ALA A 109 1.84 -5.85 -15.30
N ALA A 110 1.08 -4.83 -14.89
CA ALA A 110 0.73 -3.71 -15.75
C ALA A 110 1.96 -2.93 -16.25
N ALA A 111 2.94 -2.68 -15.38
CA ALA A 111 4.17 -1.96 -15.70
C ALA A 111 5.10 -2.74 -16.64
N THR A 112 5.19 -4.06 -16.45
CA THR A 112 6.12 -4.95 -17.18
C THR A 112 5.50 -5.60 -18.42
N LYS A 113 4.25 -5.26 -18.76
CA LYS A 113 3.46 -5.89 -19.84
C LYS A 113 3.34 -7.41 -19.63
N GLY A 114 3.08 -7.80 -18.40
CA GLY A 114 2.96 -9.19 -17.97
C GLY A 114 1.52 -9.70 -18.01
N ASP A 115 1.42 -11.01 -17.71
CA ASP A 115 0.16 -11.74 -17.51
C ASP A 115 0.32 -12.58 -16.23
N ILE A 116 -0.39 -12.20 -15.17
CA ILE A 116 -0.32 -12.89 -13.89
C ILE A 116 -1.71 -13.13 -13.29
N ILE A 117 -1.80 -14.16 -12.46
CA ILE A 117 -2.96 -14.42 -11.60
C ILE A 117 -2.53 -14.26 -10.15
N VAL A 118 -3.14 -13.32 -9.44
CA VAL A 118 -2.97 -13.13 -8.00
C VAL A 118 -4.07 -13.92 -7.29
N LYS A 119 -3.67 -14.94 -6.54
CA LYS A 119 -4.58 -15.86 -5.82
C LYS A 119 -4.67 -15.54 -4.33
N ASN A 120 -5.65 -16.15 -3.66
CA ASN A 120 -5.95 -15.92 -2.26
C ASN A 120 -6.18 -14.43 -1.96
N VAL A 121 -7.01 -13.80 -2.75
CA VAL A 121 -7.41 -12.40 -2.60
C VAL A 121 -8.92 -12.30 -2.47
N ILE A 122 -9.40 -11.17 -2.01
CA ILE A 122 -10.82 -10.82 -2.01
C ILE A 122 -11.01 -9.75 -3.08
N PRO A 123 -11.50 -10.08 -4.30
CA PRO A 123 -11.60 -9.13 -5.42
C PRO A 123 -12.34 -7.85 -5.06
N LYS A 124 -13.37 -7.95 -4.22
CA LYS A 124 -14.13 -6.82 -3.67
C LYS A 124 -13.24 -5.77 -2.98
N HIS A 125 -12.12 -6.16 -2.38
CA HIS A 125 -11.19 -5.24 -1.74
C HIS A 125 -10.26 -4.53 -2.75
N LEU A 126 -10.21 -4.99 -3.99
CA LEU A 126 -9.34 -4.51 -5.07
C LEU A 126 -10.08 -3.63 -6.08
N GLU A 127 -11.40 -3.41 -5.94
CA GLU A 127 -12.25 -2.73 -6.94
C GLU A 127 -11.68 -1.38 -7.41
N ALA A 128 -11.18 -0.55 -6.50
CA ALA A 128 -10.63 0.76 -6.86
C ALA A 128 -9.35 0.63 -7.71
N ILE A 129 -8.53 -0.40 -7.47
CA ILE A 129 -7.30 -0.70 -8.21
C ILE A 129 -7.66 -1.30 -9.57
N THR A 130 -8.53 -2.30 -9.58
CA THR A 130 -9.08 -2.94 -10.80
C THR A 130 -9.68 -1.91 -11.74
N ALA A 131 -10.53 -1.01 -11.23
CA ALA A 131 -11.16 0.03 -12.04
C ALA A 131 -10.12 0.93 -12.73
N LYS A 132 -9.04 1.31 -12.05
CA LYS A 132 -7.99 2.13 -12.66
C LYS A 132 -7.14 1.36 -13.66
N LEU A 133 -6.85 0.07 -13.41
CA LEU A 133 -6.17 -0.79 -14.38
C LEU A 133 -6.98 -0.94 -15.69
N VAL A 134 -8.28 -1.18 -15.58
CA VAL A 134 -9.18 -1.27 -16.72
C VAL A 134 -9.26 0.07 -17.47
N GLU A 135 -9.38 1.19 -16.74
CA GLU A 135 -9.46 2.54 -17.32
C GLU A 135 -8.22 2.88 -18.16
N ILE A 136 -7.03 2.47 -17.73
CA ILE A 136 -5.80 2.69 -18.50
C ILE A 136 -5.56 1.66 -19.60
N GLY A 137 -6.43 0.64 -19.71
CA GLY A 137 -6.44 -0.33 -20.82
C GLY A 137 -5.74 -1.65 -20.53
N ALA A 138 -5.54 -2.03 -19.28
CA ALA A 138 -5.23 -3.41 -18.90
C ALA A 138 -6.48 -4.29 -18.95
N GLU A 139 -6.31 -5.57 -19.23
CA GLU A 139 -7.37 -6.57 -19.10
C GLU A 139 -7.34 -7.10 -17.67
N VAL A 140 -8.49 -7.08 -16.98
CA VAL A 140 -8.61 -7.62 -15.63
C VAL A 140 -9.79 -8.58 -15.59
N GLU A 141 -9.54 -9.80 -15.12
CA GLU A 141 -10.54 -10.85 -14.93
C GLU A 141 -10.60 -11.23 -13.46
N GLU A 142 -11.79 -11.16 -12.87
CA GLU A 142 -12.02 -11.48 -11.46
C GLU A 142 -12.63 -12.88 -11.33
N PHE A 143 -12.12 -13.67 -10.39
CA PHE A 143 -12.60 -14.98 -9.98
C PHE A 143 -13.06 -14.89 -8.50
N ASP A 144 -13.54 -15.98 -7.93
CA ASP A 144 -14.03 -16.00 -6.54
C ASP A 144 -12.96 -15.55 -5.52
N ASP A 145 -11.72 -16.02 -5.68
CA ASP A 145 -10.59 -15.76 -4.78
C ASP A 145 -9.30 -15.34 -5.50
N ALA A 146 -9.41 -14.91 -6.75
CA ALA A 146 -8.25 -14.53 -7.57
C ALA A 146 -8.58 -13.40 -8.54
N VAL A 147 -7.55 -12.68 -8.98
CA VAL A 147 -7.64 -11.67 -10.03
C VAL A 147 -6.50 -11.90 -11.03
N ARG A 148 -6.84 -11.98 -12.33
CA ARG A 148 -5.86 -11.99 -13.42
C ARG A 148 -5.70 -10.61 -13.99
N VAL A 149 -4.47 -10.19 -14.22
CA VAL A 149 -4.14 -8.92 -14.88
C VAL A 149 -3.26 -9.19 -16.08
N VAL A 150 -3.66 -8.65 -17.23
CA VAL A 150 -2.91 -8.77 -18.48
C VAL A 150 -2.69 -7.38 -19.09
N ALA A 151 -1.43 -7.08 -19.40
CA ALA A 151 -1.06 -5.89 -20.15
C ALA A 151 -0.14 -6.29 -21.30
N THR A 152 -0.60 -6.18 -22.53
CA THR A 152 0.18 -6.60 -23.73
C THR A 152 0.75 -5.40 -24.50
N LYS A 153 0.32 -4.20 -24.17
CA LYS A 153 0.70 -2.95 -24.84
C LYS A 153 0.98 -1.84 -23.83
N ARG A 154 1.51 -0.73 -24.31
CA ARG A 154 1.63 0.50 -23.52
C ARG A 154 0.25 0.98 -23.11
N LEU A 155 0.07 1.22 -21.81
CA LEU A 155 -1.21 1.63 -21.23
C LEU A 155 -1.51 3.12 -21.47
N GLY A 156 -2.76 3.52 -21.23
CA GLY A 156 -3.25 4.88 -21.34
C GLY A 156 -3.03 5.71 -20.07
N HIS A 157 -3.45 6.97 -20.13
CA HIS A 157 -3.42 7.90 -19.01
C HIS A 157 -4.75 7.87 -18.23
N THR A 158 -4.74 8.36 -16.99
CA THR A 158 -5.93 8.52 -16.15
C THR A 158 -5.73 9.61 -15.11
N GLN A 159 -6.81 9.92 -14.38
CA GLN A 159 -6.77 10.71 -13.17
C GLN A 159 -7.01 9.82 -11.96
N VAL A 160 -6.13 9.92 -10.96
CA VAL A 160 -6.23 9.19 -9.69
C VAL A 160 -6.32 10.19 -8.55
N LYS A 161 -7.28 10.00 -7.65
CA LYS A 161 -7.35 10.74 -6.38
C LYS A 161 -7.39 9.72 -5.26
N THR A 162 -6.45 9.83 -4.32
CA THR A 162 -6.48 8.99 -3.12
C THR A 162 -7.61 9.44 -2.20
N LEU A 163 -8.38 8.49 -1.68
CA LEU A 163 -9.52 8.72 -0.81
C LEU A 163 -9.61 7.59 0.23
N PRO A 164 -10.26 7.83 1.39
CA PRO A 164 -10.63 6.73 2.29
C PRO A 164 -11.44 5.66 1.56
N TYR A 165 -11.33 4.41 2.03
CA TYR A 165 -12.06 3.29 1.45
C TYR A 165 -13.58 3.56 1.33
N PRO A 166 -14.22 3.21 0.18
CA PRO A 166 -13.72 2.39 -0.92
C PRO A 166 -13.01 3.17 -2.05
N GLY A 167 -12.51 4.37 -1.81
CA GLY A 167 -11.74 5.12 -2.81
C GLY A 167 -10.36 4.50 -3.07
N PHE A 168 -9.61 5.10 -4.01
CA PHE A 168 -8.28 4.61 -4.36
C PHE A 168 -7.32 4.78 -3.17
N PRO A 169 -6.70 3.67 -2.69
CA PRO A 169 -5.90 3.72 -1.47
C PRO A 169 -4.60 4.50 -1.66
N THR A 170 -4.29 5.37 -0.68
CA THR A 170 -3.04 6.13 -0.66
C THR A 170 -1.80 5.24 -0.72
N ASP A 171 -1.87 4.01 -0.20
CA ASP A 171 -0.79 3.03 -0.22
C ASP A 171 -0.49 2.44 -1.61
N MET A 172 -1.35 2.67 -2.59
CA MET A 172 -1.14 2.29 -3.98
C MET A 172 -0.73 3.48 -4.87
N GLN A 173 -0.65 4.68 -4.30
CA GLN A 173 -0.34 5.90 -5.03
C GLN A 173 1.06 5.87 -5.69
N PRO A 174 2.15 5.42 -5.02
CA PRO A 174 3.46 5.32 -5.68
C PRO A 174 3.50 4.30 -6.82
N GLN A 175 2.86 3.14 -6.63
CA GLN A 175 2.86 2.06 -7.63
C GLN A 175 2.09 2.46 -8.89
N ILE A 176 0.90 3.06 -8.75
CA ILE A 176 0.14 3.53 -9.91
C ILE A 176 0.87 4.67 -10.63
N SER A 177 1.50 5.59 -9.89
CA SER A 177 2.31 6.66 -10.49
C SER A 177 3.47 6.12 -11.32
N THR A 178 4.08 5.02 -10.89
CA THR A 178 5.14 4.33 -11.66
C THR A 178 4.60 3.78 -12.99
N VAL A 179 3.42 3.14 -12.99
CA VAL A 179 2.77 2.67 -14.21
C VAL A 179 2.45 3.84 -15.14
N LEU A 180 1.89 4.91 -14.59
CA LEU A 180 1.50 6.11 -15.33
C LEU A 180 2.72 6.86 -15.90
N ALA A 181 3.89 6.80 -15.24
CA ALA A 181 5.12 7.38 -15.76
C ALA A 181 5.58 6.75 -17.09
N MET A 182 5.14 5.51 -17.38
CA MET A 182 5.42 4.82 -18.65
C MET A 182 4.21 4.73 -19.58
N SER A 183 3.08 5.29 -19.19
CA SER A 183 1.84 5.28 -19.96
C SER A 183 1.85 6.31 -21.09
N THR A 184 0.84 6.28 -21.98
CA THR A 184 0.67 7.31 -23.02
C THR A 184 -0.09 8.50 -22.46
N GLY A 185 0.28 9.72 -22.86
CA GLY A 185 -0.43 10.95 -22.48
C GLY A 185 -0.06 11.47 -21.09
N THR A 186 -0.86 12.40 -20.58
CA THR A 186 -0.65 13.06 -19.29
C THR A 186 -1.65 12.55 -18.26
N SER A 187 -1.15 12.08 -17.14
CA SER A 187 -1.95 11.63 -15.99
C SER A 187 -1.85 12.62 -14.83
N ILE A 188 -2.89 12.64 -13.99
CA ILE A 188 -2.92 13.48 -12.78
C ILE A 188 -3.15 12.57 -11.57
N VAL A 189 -2.28 12.68 -10.58
CA VAL A 189 -2.40 11.95 -9.31
C VAL A 189 -2.49 12.94 -8.18
N THR A 190 -3.65 12.98 -7.50
CA THR A 190 -3.87 13.86 -6.34
C THR A 190 -3.86 13.05 -5.05
N GLU A 191 -2.97 13.38 -4.15
CA GLU A 191 -2.87 12.80 -2.80
C GLU A 191 -3.73 13.60 -1.82
N SER A 192 -4.74 12.97 -1.23
CA SER A 192 -5.68 13.65 -0.33
C SER A 192 -5.63 13.14 1.11
N ILE A 193 -4.77 12.14 1.39
CA ILE A 193 -4.68 11.47 2.69
C ILE A 193 -3.40 11.86 3.44
N PHE A 194 -2.25 11.83 2.75
CA PHE A 194 -0.95 12.08 3.36
C PHE A 194 -0.29 13.34 2.81
N GLU A 195 0.27 14.12 3.69
CA GLU A 195 1.14 15.24 3.30
C GLU A 195 2.49 14.73 2.80
N SER A 196 3.05 15.42 1.80
CA SER A 196 4.41 15.18 1.30
C SER A 196 4.71 13.74 0.87
N ARG A 197 3.72 13.04 0.27
CA ARG A 197 3.87 11.63 -0.12
C ARG A 197 4.60 11.40 -1.45
N PHE A 198 5.01 12.43 -2.16
CA PHE A 198 5.67 12.34 -3.48
C PHE A 198 7.21 12.24 -3.42
N LYS A 199 7.79 11.81 -2.31
CA LYS A 199 9.26 11.70 -2.14
C LYS A 199 9.93 10.77 -3.15
N TYR A 200 9.22 9.79 -3.67
CA TYR A 200 9.72 8.86 -4.69
C TYR A 200 9.84 9.49 -6.08
N VAL A 201 9.25 10.65 -6.32
CA VAL A 201 9.26 11.32 -7.62
C VAL A 201 10.68 11.70 -8.04
N ASP A 202 11.51 12.16 -7.10
CA ASP A 202 12.91 12.47 -7.37
C ASP A 202 13.68 11.22 -7.84
N GLU A 203 13.38 10.06 -7.25
CA GLU A 203 14.00 8.80 -7.63
C GLU A 203 13.51 8.31 -8.99
N LEU A 204 12.22 8.42 -9.30
CA LEU A 204 11.69 8.13 -10.64
C LEU A 204 12.25 9.09 -11.70
N SER A 205 12.46 10.36 -11.34
CA SER A 205 13.07 11.34 -12.25
C SER A 205 14.52 10.99 -12.61
N ARG A 206 15.29 10.38 -11.67
CA ARG A 206 16.62 9.82 -11.96
C ARG A 206 16.56 8.68 -12.98
N MET A 207 15.42 7.96 -13.04
CA MET A 207 15.17 6.92 -14.02
C MET A 207 14.61 7.46 -15.35
N GLY A 208 14.45 8.78 -15.48
CA GLY A 208 13.97 9.44 -16.68
C GLY A 208 12.46 9.69 -16.73
N ALA A 209 11.73 9.52 -15.62
CA ALA A 209 10.32 9.87 -15.56
C ALA A 209 10.11 11.40 -15.65
N ASN A 210 9.06 11.83 -16.33
CA ASN A 210 8.66 13.24 -16.43
C ASN A 210 7.46 13.50 -15.50
N ILE A 211 7.76 13.89 -14.27
CA ILE A 211 6.76 14.11 -13.22
C ILE A 211 6.98 15.48 -12.58
N LYS A 212 5.95 16.30 -12.56
CA LYS A 212 5.93 17.59 -11.86
C LYS A 212 4.98 17.53 -10.69
N VAL A 213 5.43 17.90 -9.49
CA VAL A 213 4.61 17.95 -8.28
C VAL A 213 4.25 19.39 -7.96
N GLU A 214 2.97 19.67 -7.81
CA GLU A 214 2.41 20.95 -7.40
C GLU A 214 1.49 20.74 -6.19
N GLY A 215 1.97 21.12 -5.01
CA GLY A 215 1.24 20.89 -3.76
C GLY A 215 1.01 19.40 -3.50
N ASN A 216 -0.25 18.98 -3.51
CA ASN A 216 -0.65 17.59 -3.31
C ASN A 216 -0.98 16.84 -4.63
N THR A 217 -0.55 17.37 -5.76
CA THR A 217 -0.87 16.82 -7.08
C THR A 217 0.40 16.59 -7.89
N ALA A 218 0.53 15.40 -8.46
CA ALA A 218 1.56 15.08 -9.44
C ALA A 218 0.94 15.07 -10.84
N ILE A 219 1.57 15.80 -11.76
CA ILE A 219 1.31 15.80 -13.19
C ILE A 219 2.37 14.90 -13.81
N ILE A 220 1.95 13.83 -14.47
CA ILE A 220 2.82 12.75 -14.98
C ILE A 220 2.68 12.69 -16.49
N ASP A 221 3.69 13.14 -17.20
CA ASP A 221 3.77 12.98 -18.66
C ASP A 221 4.48 11.66 -18.97
N GLY A 222 3.75 10.70 -19.49
CA GLY A 222 4.26 9.35 -19.69
C GLY A 222 5.40 9.29 -20.71
N VAL A 223 6.55 8.76 -20.29
CA VAL A 223 7.71 8.52 -21.16
C VAL A 223 7.63 7.16 -21.85
N LYS A 224 8.38 6.97 -22.95
CA LYS A 224 8.37 5.70 -23.68
C LYS A 224 8.93 4.54 -22.84
N GLU A 225 10.00 4.82 -22.10
CA GLU A 225 10.71 3.86 -21.25
C GLU A 225 11.45 4.58 -20.13
N LEU A 226 11.65 3.91 -19.02
CA LEU A 226 12.54 4.33 -17.95
C LEU A 226 13.94 3.74 -18.17
N THR A 227 14.95 4.37 -17.61
CA THR A 227 16.35 3.91 -17.66
C THR A 227 16.78 3.44 -16.27
N GLY A 228 17.48 2.33 -16.20
CA GLY A 228 18.02 1.79 -14.96
C GLY A 228 18.97 2.77 -14.26
N ALA A 229 18.78 2.94 -12.96
CA ALA A 229 19.56 3.83 -12.11
C ALA A 229 19.76 3.25 -10.71
N THR A 230 20.65 3.85 -9.91
CA THR A 230 20.68 3.64 -8.46
C THR A 230 19.69 4.59 -7.82
N VAL A 231 18.71 4.04 -7.11
CA VAL A 231 17.62 4.75 -6.44
C VAL A 231 17.48 4.27 -5.00
N SER A 232 16.96 5.11 -4.13
CA SER A 232 16.82 4.81 -2.71
C SER A 232 15.35 4.76 -2.29
N ALA A 233 14.93 3.70 -1.59
CA ALA A 233 13.57 3.59 -1.09
C ALA A 233 13.34 4.59 0.05
N PRO A 234 12.48 5.61 -0.12
CA PRO A 234 12.22 6.58 0.93
C PRO A 234 11.23 6.05 2.00
N ASP A 235 10.45 5.06 1.65
CA ASP A 235 9.48 4.37 2.50
C ASP A 235 9.07 3.02 1.91
N LEU A 236 8.23 2.29 2.64
CA LEU A 236 7.71 0.97 2.28
C LEU A 236 7.08 0.91 0.87
N ARG A 237 6.12 1.78 0.59
CA ARG A 237 5.30 1.72 -0.64
C ARG A 237 6.06 2.30 -1.84
N ALA A 238 6.76 3.39 -1.61
CA ALA A 238 7.64 3.98 -2.59
C ALA A 238 8.78 3.02 -2.98
N GLY A 239 9.35 2.30 -2.02
CA GLY A 239 10.36 1.27 -2.29
C GLY A 239 9.85 0.18 -3.22
N ALA A 240 8.66 -0.39 -2.95
CA ALA A 240 8.04 -1.38 -3.83
C ALA A 240 7.77 -0.81 -5.24
N ALA A 241 7.32 0.46 -5.33
CA ALA A 241 7.11 1.14 -6.60
C ALA A 241 8.41 1.31 -7.40
N LEU A 242 9.54 1.62 -6.73
CA LEU A 242 10.85 1.72 -7.37
C LEU A 242 11.38 0.35 -7.84
N VAL A 243 11.06 -0.74 -7.15
CA VAL A 243 11.34 -2.10 -7.65
C VAL A 243 10.56 -2.36 -8.93
N ILE A 244 9.26 -2.03 -8.97
CA ILE A 244 8.43 -2.15 -10.19
C ILE A 244 9.01 -1.31 -11.32
N ALA A 245 9.42 -0.06 -11.05
CA ALA A 245 10.07 0.80 -12.02
C ALA A 245 11.34 0.15 -12.59
N GLY A 246 12.17 -0.43 -11.71
CA GLY A 246 13.40 -1.12 -12.09
C GLY A 246 13.18 -2.36 -12.95
N LEU A 247 12.09 -3.11 -12.70
CA LEU A 247 11.72 -4.28 -13.50
C LEU A 247 11.25 -3.90 -14.92
N ALA A 248 10.65 -2.71 -15.05
CA ALA A 248 10.14 -2.20 -16.32
C ALA A 248 11.16 -1.35 -17.09
N ALA A 249 12.23 -0.87 -16.44
CA ALA A 249 13.23 0.01 -17.03
C ALA A 249 14.18 -0.72 -17.98
N ASP A 250 14.74 0.03 -18.94
CA ASP A 250 15.87 -0.45 -19.72
C ASP A 250 17.17 -0.33 -18.91
N GLY A 251 17.97 -1.39 -18.90
CA GLY A 251 19.24 -1.44 -18.22
C GLY A 251 19.16 -2.09 -16.82
N PHE A 252 19.95 -1.58 -15.90
CA PHE A 252 20.15 -2.17 -14.57
C PHE A 252 19.80 -1.15 -13.48
N THR A 253 18.90 -1.54 -12.57
CA THR A 253 18.48 -0.71 -11.44
C THR A 253 19.00 -1.30 -10.14
N ILE A 254 19.50 -0.45 -9.25
CA ILE A 254 19.80 -0.78 -7.85
C ILE A 254 18.78 -0.04 -6.99
N VAL A 255 18.06 -0.77 -6.16
CA VAL A 255 17.19 -0.18 -5.13
C VAL A 255 17.85 -0.37 -3.77
N GLU A 256 18.21 0.74 -3.15
CA GLU A 256 18.83 0.78 -1.82
C GLU A 256 17.78 0.96 -0.72
N GLN A 257 18.17 0.78 0.55
CA GLN A 257 17.31 0.90 1.74
C GLN A 257 16.09 -0.03 1.71
N ILE A 258 16.31 -1.26 1.24
CA ILE A 258 15.25 -2.26 1.06
C ILE A 258 14.61 -2.73 2.37
N GLU A 259 15.23 -2.46 3.50
CA GLU A 259 14.66 -2.68 4.83
C GLU A 259 13.30 -2.01 5.02
N TYR A 260 13.03 -0.91 4.33
CA TYR A 260 11.69 -0.30 4.31
C TYR A 260 10.68 -1.19 3.60
N ILE A 261 11.07 -1.86 2.50
CA ILE A 261 10.19 -2.78 1.74
C ILE A 261 9.89 -4.02 2.58
N GLU A 262 10.89 -4.57 3.26
CA GLU A 262 10.79 -5.79 4.06
C GLU A 262 9.85 -5.67 5.28
N ARG A 263 9.51 -4.44 5.67
CA ARG A 263 8.53 -4.20 6.75
C ARG A 263 7.10 -4.63 6.40
N GLY A 264 6.72 -4.71 5.14
CA GLY A 264 5.35 -5.00 4.73
C GLY A 264 5.21 -5.88 3.49
N TYR A 265 6.31 -6.34 2.89
CA TYR A 265 6.30 -7.31 1.79
C TYR A 265 7.19 -8.50 2.16
N GLU A 266 6.58 -9.61 2.47
CA GLU A 266 7.28 -10.84 2.81
C GLU A 266 7.88 -11.48 1.55
N ASN A 267 9.20 -11.73 1.56
CA ASN A 267 9.93 -12.41 0.48
C ASN A 267 9.66 -11.79 -0.91
N PHE A 268 9.60 -10.46 -1.00
CA PHE A 268 9.17 -9.74 -2.20
C PHE A 268 9.99 -10.11 -3.44
N GLU A 269 11.32 -10.12 -3.33
CA GLU A 269 12.20 -10.47 -4.44
C GLU A 269 12.05 -11.93 -4.87
N HIS A 270 11.75 -12.84 -3.94
CA HIS A 270 11.52 -14.26 -4.24
C HIS A 270 10.22 -14.43 -5.05
N LYS A 271 9.12 -13.84 -4.58
CA LYS A 271 7.83 -13.86 -5.28
C LYS A 271 7.96 -13.26 -6.69
N MET A 272 8.69 -12.15 -6.85
CA MET A 272 8.94 -11.56 -8.17
C MET A 272 9.77 -12.48 -9.08
N ARG A 273 10.77 -13.19 -8.54
CA ARG A 273 11.53 -14.20 -9.33
C ARG A 273 10.67 -15.37 -9.79
N GLU A 274 9.77 -15.86 -8.97
CA GLU A 274 8.82 -16.92 -9.35
C GLU A 274 7.91 -16.49 -10.50
N LEU A 275 7.61 -15.20 -10.60
CA LEU A 275 6.89 -14.60 -11.73
C LEU A 275 7.77 -14.34 -12.97
N GLY A 276 9.05 -14.69 -12.92
CA GLY A 276 9.98 -14.55 -14.05
C GLY A 276 10.82 -13.27 -14.03
N ALA A 277 10.73 -12.46 -12.99
CA ALA A 277 11.56 -11.25 -12.88
C ALA A 277 13.04 -11.58 -12.64
N THR A 278 13.93 -10.85 -13.31
CA THR A 278 15.36 -10.90 -13.04
C THR A 278 15.71 -9.93 -11.92
N ILE A 279 15.59 -10.39 -10.70
CA ILE A 279 15.82 -9.60 -9.48
C ILE A 279 16.63 -10.43 -8.46
N GLU A 280 17.51 -9.78 -7.71
CA GLU A 280 18.31 -10.45 -6.69
C GLU A 280 18.61 -9.48 -5.54
N LYS A 281 18.48 -9.98 -4.30
CA LYS A 281 18.92 -9.27 -3.10
C LYS A 281 20.41 -9.54 -2.90
N ILE A 282 21.20 -8.48 -2.89
CA ILE A 282 22.67 -8.57 -2.73
C ILE A 282 23.15 -7.59 -1.68
N ASP A 283 24.25 -7.89 -1.01
CA ASP A 283 24.94 -6.91 -0.19
C ASP A 283 25.60 -5.89 -1.14
N SER A 284 25.19 -4.62 -1.04
CA SER A 284 25.73 -3.54 -1.86
C SER A 284 27.25 -3.36 -1.73
N LYS A 285 27.84 -3.82 -0.63
CA LYS A 285 29.29 -3.84 -0.37
C LYS A 285 30.03 -4.95 -1.11
N ASP A 286 29.32 -5.98 -1.59
CA ASP A 286 29.90 -7.05 -2.40
C ASP A 286 29.94 -6.66 -3.88
N GLU A 287 30.98 -5.91 -4.26
CA GLU A 287 31.19 -5.48 -5.65
C GLU A 287 31.25 -6.65 -6.65
N LYS A 288 31.69 -7.84 -6.21
CA LYS A 288 31.76 -9.03 -7.08
C LYS A 288 30.34 -9.55 -7.38
N ALA A 289 29.47 -9.60 -6.38
CA ALA A 289 28.07 -9.99 -6.54
C ALA A 289 27.34 -9.00 -7.47
N VAL A 290 27.50 -7.70 -7.25
CA VAL A 290 26.94 -6.63 -8.09
C VAL A 290 27.42 -6.78 -9.54
N ARG A 291 28.70 -6.99 -9.76
CA ARG A 291 29.29 -7.15 -11.10
C ARG A 291 28.78 -8.42 -11.80
N LYS A 292 28.69 -9.52 -11.06
CA LYS A 292 28.17 -10.81 -11.57
C LYS A 292 26.71 -10.67 -12.00
N PHE A 293 25.89 -10.03 -11.20
CA PHE A 293 24.47 -9.78 -11.53
C PHE A 293 24.33 -8.89 -12.76
N LYS A 294 25.11 -7.79 -12.88
CA LYS A 294 25.13 -6.93 -14.07
C LYS A 294 25.47 -7.69 -15.36
N LEU A 295 26.39 -8.63 -15.28
CA LEU A 295 26.74 -9.50 -16.43
C LEU A 295 25.59 -10.46 -16.79
N LYS A 296 24.94 -11.03 -15.80
CA LYS A 296 23.76 -11.93 -15.99
C LYS A 296 22.63 -11.22 -16.72
N VAL A 297 22.31 -10.00 -16.33
CA VAL A 297 21.25 -9.18 -16.97
C VAL A 297 21.62 -8.83 -18.44
N LYS A 298 22.90 -8.61 -18.76
CA LYS A 298 23.34 -8.33 -20.14
C LYS A 298 23.28 -9.53 -21.07
N ILE A 299 23.46 -10.75 -20.55
CA ILE A 299 23.49 -11.97 -21.35
C ILE A 299 22.06 -12.55 -21.57
N GLY A 300 21.12 -12.24 -20.68
CA GLY A 300 19.73 -12.71 -20.73
C GLY A 300 18.81 -11.87 -21.64
N ARG A 301 19.37 -10.93 -22.45
CA ARG A 301 18.64 -10.10 -23.41
C ARG A 301 18.88 -10.51 -24.86
#